data_043926cb4d01da80a46038abe1cc704d
#
_entry.id   043926cb4d01da80a46038abe1cc704d
#
_cell.length_a   1.000
_cell.length_b   1.000
_cell.length_c   1.000
_cell.angle_alpha   90.00
_cell.angle_beta   90.00
_cell.angle_gamma   90.00
#
_symmetry.space_group_name_H-M   'P 1'
#
loop_
_entity.id
_entity.type
_entity.pdbx_description
1 polymer ?
#
loop_
_entity_poly.entity_id
_entity_poly.type
_entity_poly.pdbx_seq_one_letter_code
_entity_poly.pdbx_strand_id
1 'polypeptide(L)' 'MNRIKEVLEEKGIKQTWLAEKLDKSYNMVNGYVQNRQQPRLEVLNDIAEILDVDVRELIVSNKTEENEI' A
#
# COMPACT_ATOMS: atom_id res chain seq x y z
N MET A 1 6.36 5.40 -4.90
CA MET A 1 6.34 3.95 -4.69
C MET A 1 5.78 3.61 -3.34
N ASN A 2 5.13 2.46 -3.24
CA ASN A 2 4.52 2.08 -1.98
C ASN A 2 5.03 0.72 -1.52
N ARG A 3 4.74 0.41 -0.24
CA ARG A 3 5.15 -0.84 0.39
C ARG A 3 3.95 -1.70 0.75
N ILE A 4 2.87 -1.58 0.00
CA ILE A 4 1.65 -2.33 0.32
C ILE A 4 1.93 -3.82 0.29
N LYS A 5 2.70 -4.27 -0.70
CA LYS A 5 3.01 -5.69 -0.84
C LYS A 5 3.69 -6.24 0.42
N GLU A 6 4.69 -5.51 0.90
CA GLU A 6 5.43 -5.95 2.08
C GLU A 6 4.54 -6.04 3.30
N VAL A 7 3.67 -5.04 3.47
CA VAL A 7 2.78 -5.03 4.63
C VAL A 7 1.78 -6.18 4.55
N LEU A 8 1.24 -6.44 3.36
CA LEU A 8 0.33 -7.57 3.19
C LEU A 8 1.02 -8.88 3.54
N GLU A 9 2.26 -9.04 3.08
CA GLU A 9 3.01 -10.25 3.35
C GLU A 9 3.30 -10.41 4.84
N GLU A 10 3.70 -9.32 5.48
CA GLU A 10 3.99 -9.35 6.91
C GLU A 10 2.77 -9.75 7.73
N LYS A 11 1.60 -9.30 7.30
CA LYS A 11 0.37 -9.57 8.05
C LYS A 11 -0.34 -10.83 7.57
N GLY A 12 0.15 -11.45 6.50
CA GLY A 12 -0.49 -12.63 5.96
C GLY A 12 -1.85 -12.36 5.36
N ILE A 13 -2.02 -11.18 4.74
CA ILE A 13 -3.29 -10.75 4.18
C ILE A 13 -3.25 -10.87 2.67
N LYS A 14 -4.33 -11.39 2.10
CA LYS A 14 -4.41 -11.57 0.65
C LYS A 14 -4.93 -10.32 -0.03
N GLN A 15 -4.46 -10.12 -1.27
CA GLN A 15 -4.92 -8.99 -2.07
C GLN A 15 -6.42 -9.03 -2.32
N THR A 16 -6.97 -10.23 -2.49
CA THR A 16 -8.40 -10.36 -2.73
C THR A 16 -9.20 -9.81 -1.55
N TRP A 17 -8.74 -10.09 -0.34
CA TRP A 17 -9.40 -9.57 0.85
C TRP A 17 -9.32 -8.04 0.88
N LEU A 18 -8.15 -7.50 0.57
CA LEU A 18 -7.99 -6.05 0.57
C LEU A 18 -8.88 -5.40 -0.49
N ALA A 19 -8.94 -5.99 -1.68
CA ALA A 19 -9.78 -5.45 -2.75
C ALA A 19 -11.25 -5.42 -2.32
N GLU A 20 -11.69 -6.47 -1.66
CA GLU A 20 -13.05 -6.53 -1.14
C GLU A 20 -13.33 -5.40 -0.16
N LYS A 21 -12.41 -5.20 0.77
CA LYS A 21 -12.58 -4.16 1.79
C LYS A 21 -12.56 -2.77 1.20
N LEU A 22 -11.78 -2.58 0.14
CA LEU A 22 -11.69 -1.28 -0.54
C LEU A 22 -12.82 -1.06 -1.52
N ASP A 23 -13.60 -2.11 -1.80
CA ASP A 23 -14.64 -2.04 -2.82
C ASP A 23 -14.07 -1.65 -4.17
N LYS A 24 -12.93 -2.24 -4.51
CA LYS A 24 -12.27 -2.02 -5.78
C LYS A 24 -11.95 -3.35 -6.43
N SER A 25 -11.72 -3.33 -7.73
CA SER A 25 -11.41 -4.56 -8.44
C SER A 25 -10.06 -5.12 -8.01
N TYR A 26 -9.92 -6.43 -8.13
CA TYR A 26 -8.64 -7.07 -7.84
C TYR A 26 -7.54 -6.50 -8.73
N ASN A 27 -7.87 -6.28 -10.02
CA ASN A 27 -6.85 -5.76 -10.95
C ASN A 27 -6.32 -4.41 -10.51
N MET A 28 -7.21 -3.55 -10.04
CA MET A 28 -6.78 -2.23 -9.58
C MET A 28 -5.88 -2.34 -8.36
N VAL A 29 -6.29 -3.15 -7.39
CA VAL A 29 -5.49 -3.32 -6.17
C VAL A 29 -4.16 -3.99 -6.51
N ASN A 30 -4.17 -4.94 -7.42
CA ASN A 30 -2.93 -5.57 -7.84
C ASN A 30 -1.98 -4.56 -8.47
N GLY A 31 -2.53 -3.61 -9.24
CA GLY A 31 -1.72 -2.53 -9.79
C GLY A 31 -1.02 -1.72 -8.71
N TYR A 32 -1.74 -1.42 -7.63
CA TYR A 32 -1.14 -0.73 -6.49
C TYR A 32 -0.04 -1.58 -5.84
N VAL A 33 -0.35 -2.84 -5.59
CA VAL A 33 0.56 -3.74 -4.89
C VAL A 33 1.85 -3.95 -5.68
N GLN A 34 1.73 -4.04 -6.99
CA GLN A 34 2.89 -4.25 -7.86
C GLN A 34 3.57 -2.96 -8.26
N ASN A 35 3.10 -1.83 -7.75
CA ASN A 35 3.66 -0.51 -8.03
C ASN A 35 3.57 -0.12 -9.51
N ARG A 36 2.62 -0.70 -10.23
CA ARG A 36 2.36 -0.27 -11.60
C ARG A 36 1.61 1.04 -11.63
N GLN A 37 0.80 1.29 -10.63
CA GLN A 37 0.16 2.59 -10.44
C GLN A 37 0.07 2.85 -8.95
N GLN A 38 0.03 4.12 -8.59
CA GLN A 38 0.01 4.48 -7.18
C GLN A 38 -1.38 4.92 -6.78
N PRO A 39 -1.86 4.49 -5.60
CA PRO A 39 -3.12 4.99 -5.11
C PRO A 39 -2.98 6.46 -4.73
N ARG A 40 -4.06 7.22 -4.91
CA ARG A 40 -4.06 8.58 -4.40
C ARG A 40 -4.11 8.53 -2.88
N LEU A 41 -3.80 9.66 -2.27
CA LEU A 41 -3.63 9.71 -0.82
C LEU A 41 -4.86 9.21 -0.07
N GLU A 42 -6.05 9.54 -0.54
CA GLU A 42 -7.29 9.11 0.11
C GLU A 42 -7.37 7.59 0.15
N VAL A 43 -7.05 6.96 -0.97
CA VAL A 43 -7.11 5.50 -1.06
C VAL A 43 -6.01 4.89 -0.19
N LEU A 44 -4.84 5.51 -0.18
CA LEU A 44 -3.73 5.03 0.62
C LEU A 44 -4.10 5.07 2.11
N ASN A 45 -4.77 6.14 2.55
CA ASN A 45 -5.24 6.24 3.93
C ASN A 45 -6.25 5.14 4.24
N ASP A 46 -7.15 4.85 3.29
CA ASP A 46 -8.13 3.78 3.48
C ASP A 46 -7.42 2.44 3.64
N ILE A 47 -6.41 2.19 2.83
CA ILE A 47 -5.64 0.96 2.93
C ILE A 47 -4.96 0.87 4.30
N ALA A 48 -4.39 1.96 4.76
CA ALA A 48 -3.73 1.99 6.06
C ALA A 48 -4.71 1.64 7.18
N GLU A 49 -5.91 2.21 7.12
CA GLU A 49 -6.94 1.92 8.11
C GLU A 49 -7.34 0.45 8.07
N ILE A 50 -7.56 -0.06 6.88
CA ILE A 50 -7.98 -1.46 6.72
C ILE A 50 -6.92 -2.41 7.25
N LEU A 51 -5.66 -2.09 7.00
CA LEU A 51 -4.54 -2.93 7.43
C LEU A 51 -4.09 -2.63 8.85
N ASP A 52 -4.68 -1.61 9.46
CA ASP A 52 -4.36 -1.20 10.84
C ASP A 52 -2.89 -0.85 10.98
N VAL A 53 -2.40 -0.01 10.08
CA VAL A 53 -1.03 0.49 10.13
C VAL A 53 -1.06 1.99 9.91
N ASP A 54 0.03 2.64 10.28
CA ASP A 54 0.21 4.05 9.96
C ASP A 54 0.45 4.18 8.46
N VAL A 55 -0.12 5.22 7.86
CA VAL A 55 0.01 5.41 6.42
C VAL A 55 1.48 5.52 6.01
N ARG A 56 2.32 6.00 6.91
CA ARG A 56 3.75 6.13 6.61
C ARG A 56 4.41 4.78 6.37
N GLU A 57 3.84 3.71 6.92
CA GLU A 57 4.40 2.38 6.69
C GLU A 57 4.15 1.89 5.29
N LEU A 58 3.26 2.54 4.56
CA LEU A 58 2.94 2.15 3.20
C LEU A 58 3.73 2.94 2.16
N ILE A 59 4.60 3.83 2.60
CA ILE A 59 5.30 4.73 1.70
C ILE A 59 6.78 4.48 1.77
N VAL A 60 7.41 4.41 0.58
CA VAL A 60 8.86 4.32 0.52
C VAL A 60 9.41 5.74 0.54
N SER A 61 10.31 6.00 1.48
CA SER A 61 10.89 7.32 1.62
C SER A 61 12.15 7.43 0.76
N ASN A 62 12.18 8.43 -0.08
CA ASN A 62 13.38 8.72 -0.86
C ASN A 62 14.35 9.60 -0.11
N LYS A 63 13.89 10.15 1.00
CA LYS A 63 14.70 11.08 1.76
C LYS A 63 15.93 10.43 2.38
N THR A 64 15.82 9.14 2.62
CA THR A 64 16.93 8.43 3.24
C THR A 64 18.21 8.60 2.44
N GLU A 65 18.09 8.49 1.14
CA GLU A 65 19.27 8.61 0.29
C GLU A 65 19.82 10.00 0.27
N GLU A 66 18.94 10.99 0.33
CA GLU A 66 19.37 12.38 0.33
C GLU A 66 20.02 12.75 1.64
N ASN A 67 19.57 12.16 2.71
CA ASN A 67 20.08 12.49 4.02
C ASN A 67 21.52 12.08 4.20
N GLU A 68 22.01 11.24 3.33
CA GLU A 68 23.37 10.80 3.42
C GLU A 68 24.35 11.79 2.85
N ILE A 69 23.87 12.81 2.24
CA ILE A 69 24.70 13.80 1.61
C ILE A 69 25.30 14.78 2.60
#